data_c179f7f8832f7c3e305b05e2a3eabcae
#
_entry.id   c179f7f8832f7c3e305b05e2a3eabcae
#
_cell.length_a   1.000
_cell.length_b   1.000
_cell.length_c   1.000
_cell.angle_alpha   90.00
_cell.angle_beta   90.00
_cell.angle_gamma   90.00
#
_symmetry.space_group_name_H-M   'P 1'
#
loop_
_entity.id
_entity.type
_entity.pdbx_description
1 polymer ?
#
loop_
_entity_poly.entity_id
_entity_poly.type
_entity_poly.pdbx_seq_one_letter_code
_entity_poly.pdbx_strand_id
1 'polypeptide(L)'
;MIFNTVLLSAQYQRAEMWAEKIAELDDKNRKEGIIQDCVLFIGSSTFTRWGNVADYFPDFKVVNRAFGGSMLCDQIYFFDKVVKPFNPKQVVIYSGDNDLNDTPTTPEQYMEDVICMTRLIHYHFPQAKIMFTSVKPCPARTHSFKKYKKANQLVAGYAAKYDYIDYVNIWDCFFDKKGKLIQEYFTEDNIHITKDSYRFLKEAMYDKILQK
;
A
#
# COMPACT_ATOMS: atom_id res chain seq x y z
N MET A 1 -30.99 0.55 -11.46
CA MET A 1 -30.58 -0.86 -11.60
C MET A 1 -29.39 -1.06 -12.57
N ILE A 2 -29.24 -0.27 -13.62
CA ILE A 2 -28.16 -0.38 -14.64
C ILE A 2 -26.76 -0.01 -14.09
N PHE A 3 -26.67 0.97 -13.18
CA PHE A 3 -25.38 1.42 -12.61
C PHE A 3 -24.68 0.34 -11.75
N ASN A 4 -25.43 -0.49 -11.01
CA ASN A 4 -24.85 -1.57 -10.20
C ASN A 4 -24.27 -2.71 -11.05
N THR A 5 -24.83 -2.98 -12.22
CA THR A 5 -24.36 -4.08 -13.09
C THR A 5 -23.04 -3.74 -13.79
N VAL A 6 -22.83 -2.46 -14.14
CA VAL A 6 -21.60 -2.01 -14.80
C VAL A 6 -20.42 -1.97 -13.81
N LEU A 7 -20.68 -1.52 -12.57
CA LEU A 7 -19.66 -1.52 -11.50
C LEU A 7 -19.25 -2.96 -11.12
N LEU A 8 -20.20 -3.87 -10.99
CA LEU A 8 -19.92 -5.28 -10.71
C LEU A 8 -19.14 -5.97 -11.83
N SER A 9 -19.44 -5.65 -13.11
CA SER A 9 -18.69 -6.22 -14.25
C SER A 9 -17.24 -5.70 -14.31
N ALA A 10 -17.01 -4.43 -14.03
CA ALA A 10 -15.68 -3.84 -14.00
C ALA A 10 -14.82 -4.41 -12.84
N GLN A 11 -15.41 -4.57 -11.66
CA GLN A 11 -14.75 -5.21 -10.51
C GLN A 11 -14.43 -6.69 -10.78
N TYR A 12 -15.33 -7.40 -11.45
CA TYR A 12 -15.13 -8.79 -11.81
C TYR A 12 -13.99 -8.95 -12.83
N GLN A 13 -13.92 -8.10 -13.86
CA GLN A 13 -12.83 -8.10 -14.84
C GLN A 13 -11.47 -7.79 -14.21
N ARG A 14 -11.42 -6.89 -13.21
CA ARG A 14 -10.18 -6.63 -12.46
C ARG A 14 -9.78 -7.82 -11.60
N ALA A 15 -10.74 -8.52 -11.00
CA ALA A 15 -10.47 -9.70 -10.19
C ALA A 15 -9.83 -10.82 -11.03
N GLU A 16 -10.34 -11.06 -12.25
CA GLU A 16 -9.77 -12.04 -13.17
C GLU A 16 -8.32 -11.71 -13.54
N MET A 17 -8.00 -10.44 -13.73
CA MET A 17 -6.65 -9.97 -14.04
C MET A 17 -5.62 -10.34 -12.95
N TRP A 18 -6.06 -10.47 -11.70
CA TRP A 18 -5.18 -10.80 -10.56
C TRP A 18 -5.20 -12.27 -10.16
N ALA A 19 -6.03 -13.12 -10.80
CA ALA A 19 -6.23 -14.52 -10.39
C ALA A 19 -4.92 -15.30 -10.29
N GLU A 20 -4.03 -15.19 -11.28
CA GLU A 20 -2.71 -15.86 -11.28
C GLU A 20 -1.84 -15.34 -10.14
N LYS A 21 -1.77 -14.02 -9.96
CA LYS A 21 -0.95 -13.39 -8.91
C LYS A 21 -1.42 -13.75 -7.51
N ILE A 22 -2.72 -13.83 -7.31
CA ILE A 22 -3.30 -14.26 -6.02
C ILE A 22 -3.04 -15.75 -5.79
N ALA A 23 -3.10 -16.59 -6.84
CA ALA A 23 -2.72 -18.00 -6.74
C ALA A 23 -1.24 -18.17 -6.35
N GLU A 24 -0.32 -17.36 -6.89
CA GLU A 24 1.09 -17.34 -6.47
C GLU A 24 1.25 -16.99 -4.98
N LEU A 25 0.48 -16.01 -4.48
CA LEU A 25 0.50 -15.65 -3.06
C LEU A 25 -0.06 -16.77 -2.17
N ASP A 26 -1.13 -17.45 -2.60
CA ASP A 26 -1.68 -18.62 -1.92
C ASP A 26 -0.67 -19.77 -1.91
N ASP A 27 0.05 -20.01 -3.01
CA ASP A 27 1.12 -21.01 -3.10
C ASP A 27 2.29 -20.69 -2.16
N LYS A 28 2.67 -19.41 -2.09
CA LYS A 28 3.67 -18.94 -1.16
C LYS A 28 3.25 -19.21 0.29
N ASN A 29 2.00 -18.91 0.63
CA ASN A 29 1.44 -19.19 1.96
C ASN A 29 1.46 -20.70 2.30
N ARG A 30 1.18 -21.57 1.32
CA ARG A 30 1.26 -23.02 1.51
C ARG A 30 2.67 -23.51 1.75
N LYS A 31 3.67 -22.94 1.06
CA LYS A 31 5.08 -23.36 1.15
C LYS A 31 5.78 -22.81 2.40
N GLU A 32 5.55 -21.56 2.73
CA GLU A 32 6.22 -20.86 3.84
C GLU A 32 5.48 -21.00 5.18
N GLY A 33 4.21 -21.41 5.14
CA GLY A 33 3.31 -21.34 6.28
C GLY A 33 2.74 -19.93 6.46
N ILE A 34 1.66 -19.83 7.22
CA ILE A 34 1.04 -18.53 7.55
C ILE A 34 1.59 -18.04 8.88
N ILE A 35 2.29 -16.91 8.84
CA ILE A 35 2.84 -16.27 10.02
C ILE A 35 1.76 -15.42 10.67
N GLN A 36 1.30 -15.82 11.85
CA GLN A 36 0.31 -15.08 12.65
C GLN A 36 0.96 -13.98 13.48
N ASP A 37 0.15 -13.00 13.91
CA ASP A 37 0.56 -11.90 14.78
C ASP A 37 1.74 -11.09 14.22
N CYS A 38 1.71 -10.87 12.93
CA CYS A 38 2.78 -10.21 12.18
C CYS A 38 2.48 -8.73 11.90
N VAL A 39 3.51 -8.03 11.46
CA VAL A 39 3.41 -6.76 10.72
C VAL A 39 3.26 -7.12 9.25
N LEU A 40 2.08 -6.90 8.70
CA LEU A 40 1.71 -7.30 7.34
C LEU A 40 1.83 -6.12 6.38
N PHE A 41 2.71 -6.22 5.40
CA PHE A 41 2.85 -5.25 4.32
C PHE A 41 1.95 -5.68 3.15
N ILE A 42 1.05 -4.78 2.74
CA ILE A 42 0.19 -4.94 1.56
C ILE A 42 0.29 -3.72 0.66
N GLY A 43 -0.11 -3.86 -0.59
CA GLY A 43 -0.13 -2.75 -1.54
C GLY A 43 0.44 -3.12 -2.90
N SER A 44 0.98 -2.13 -3.59
CA SER A 44 1.38 -2.24 -4.99
C SER A 44 2.88 -2.52 -5.19
N SER A 45 3.38 -2.23 -6.41
CA SER A 45 4.74 -2.59 -6.84
C SER A 45 5.86 -2.01 -5.96
N THR A 46 5.67 -0.89 -5.31
CA THR A 46 6.68 -0.34 -4.40
C THR A 46 6.99 -1.33 -3.27
N PHE A 47 5.99 -1.97 -2.68
CA PHE A 47 6.22 -2.99 -1.66
C PHE A 47 6.59 -4.36 -2.25
N THR A 48 6.02 -4.75 -3.40
CA THR A 48 6.38 -6.00 -4.06
C THR A 48 7.86 -6.05 -4.43
N ARG A 49 8.41 -4.93 -4.90
CA ARG A 49 9.82 -4.81 -5.32
C ARG A 49 10.81 -4.54 -4.18
N TRP A 50 10.34 -4.39 -2.95
CA TRP A 50 11.24 -4.21 -1.79
C TRP A 50 12.10 -5.45 -1.49
N GLY A 51 11.79 -6.58 -2.13
CA GLY A 51 12.47 -7.83 -1.87
C GLY A 51 12.06 -8.44 -0.54
N ASN A 52 13.03 -8.93 0.24
CA ASN A 52 12.74 -9.45 1.57
C ASN A 52 12.64 -8.30 2.59
N VAL A 53 11.43 -7.78 2.78
CA VAL A 53 11.17 -6.68 3.74
C VAL A 53 11.62 -7.05 5.16
N ALA A 54 11.57 -8.33 5.53
CA ALA A 54 12.00 -8.79 6.85
C ALA A 54 13.49 -8.48 7.15
N ASP A 55 14.35 -8.43 6.14
CA ASP A 55 15.76 -8.08 6.31
C ASP A 55 15.96 -6.63 6.77
N TYR A 56 14.99 -5.75 6.49
CA TYR A 56 15.00 -4.36 6.93
C TYR A 56 14.46 -4.17 8.35
N PHE A 57 13.70 -5.15 8.85
CA PHE A 57 13.04 -5.13 10.15
C PHE A 57 13.29 -6.44 10.92
N PRO A 58 14.56 -6.77 11.23
CA PRO A 58 14.93 -8.09 11.77
C PRO A 58 14.35 -8.39 13.15
N ASP A 59 13.99 -7.34 13.91
CA ASP A 59 13.42 -7.48 15.25
C ASP A 59 11.91 -7.77 15.25
N PHE A 60 11.29 -7.83 14.07
CA PHE A 60 9.84 -7.93 13.91
C PHE A 60 9.45 -9.14 13.05
N LYS A 61 8.27 -9.70 13.31
CA LYS A 61 7.65 -10.67 12.42
C LYS A 61 7.03 -9.95 11.24
N VAL A 62 7.75 -9.76 10.15
CA VAL A 62 7.26 -9.03 8.96
C VAL A 62 6.88 -10.00 7.85
N VAL A 63 5.73 -9.77 7.26
CA VAL A 63 5.22 -10.52 6.10
C VAL A 63 4.86 -9.54 4.99
N ASN A 64 5.29 -9.80 3.76
CA ASN A 64 4.93 -9.01 2.59
C ASN A 64 3.99 -9.79 1.67
N ARG A 65 2.78 -9.28 1.47
CA ARG A 65 1.74 -9.83 0.57
C ARG A 65 1.24 -8.77 -0.43
N ALA A 66 2.09 -7.78 -0.72
CA ALA A 66 1.84 -6.82 -1.78
C ALA A 66 1.89 -7.50 -3.16
N PHE A 67 1.06 -7.04 -4.10
CA PHE A 67 1.11 -7.47 -5.50
C PHE A 67 1.19 -6.27 -6.45
N GLY A 68 2.18 -6.31 -7.33
CA GLY A 68 2.58 -5.17 -8.16
C GLY A 68 1.51 -4.78 -9.17
N GLY A 69 1.28 -3.47 -9.32
CA GLY A 69 0.27 -2.93 -10.24
C GLY A 69 -1.13 -2.82 -9.65
N SER A 70 -1.36 -3.36 -8.45
CA SER A 70 -2.68 -3.29 -7.81
C SER A 70 -3.05 -1.87 -7.38
N MET A 71 -4.33 -1.63 -7.32
CA MET A 71 -4.99 -0.49 -6.69
C MET A 71 -5.49 -0.87 -5.30
N LEU A 72 -5.93 0.10 -4.51
CA LEU A 72 -6.46 -0.18 -3.18
C LEU A 72 -7.76 -1.00 -3.23
N CYS A 73 -8.62 -0.75 -4.22
CA CYS A 73 -9.82 -1.55 -4.45
C CYS A 73 -9.52 -3.03 -4.74
N ASP A 74 -8.39 -3.35 -5.40
CA ASP A 74 -7.97 -4.74 -5.60
C ASP A 74 -7.57 -5.41 -4.27
N GLN A 75 -6.86 -4.68 -3.39
CA GLN A 75 -6.51 -5.15 -2.05
C GLN A 75 -7.77 -5.41 -1.20
N ILE A 76 -8.79 -4.55 -1.33
CA ILE A 76 -10.09 -4.71 -0.67
C ILE A 76 -10.79 -5.96 -1.20
N TYR A 77 -10.86 -6.15 -2.52
CA TYR A 77 -11.50 -7.31 -3.13
C TYR A 77 -10.85 -8.64 -2.67
N PHE A 78 -9.53 -8.68 -2.59
CA PHE A 78 -8.78 -9.86 -2.16
C PHE A 78 -8.43 -9.88 -0.67
N PHE A 79 -9.12 -9.09 0.15
CA PHE A 79 -8.86 -8.98 1.59
C PHE A 79 -8.80 -10.34 2.29
N ASP A 80 -9.72 -11.24 1.97
CA ASP A 80 -9.77 -12.60 2.53
C ASP A 80 -8.56 -13.48 2.16
N LYS A 81 -7.80 -13.08 1.13
CA LYS A 81 -6.59 -13.77 0.67
C LYS A 81 -5.31 -13.12 1.16
N VAL A 82 -5.25 -11.79 1.13
CA VAL A 82 -4.00 -11.04 1.36
C VAL A 82 -3.87 -10.49 2.78
N VAL A 83 -4.96 -10.39 3.55
CA VAL A 83 -4.92 -9.85 4.93
C VAL A 83 -5.41 -10.86 5.95
N LYS A 84 -6.63 -11.37 5.78
CA LYS A 84 -7.33 -12.15 6.79
C LYS A 84 -6.58 -13.39 7.30
N PRO A 85 -5.83 -14.16 6.46
CA PRO A 85 -5.13 -15.34 6.92
C PRO A 85 -4.07 -15.07 7.99
N PHE A 86 -3.52 -13.84 8.06
CA PHE A 86 -2.34 -13.52 8.88
C PHE A 86 -2.66 -13.06 10.30
N ASN A 87 -3.92 -12.76 10.63
CA ASN A 87 -4.28 -12.18 11.93
C ASN A 87 -3.29 -11.08 12.38
N PRO A 88 -3.09 -10.01 11.57
CA PRO A 88 -1.98 -9.11 11.76
C PRO A 88 -2.16 -8.24 13.02
N LYS A 89 -1.04 -7.94 13.72
CA LYS A 89 -1.01 -6.90 14.75
C LYS A 89 -0.92 -5.50 14.15
N GLN A 90 -0.34 -5.40 12.97
CA GLN A 90 -0.27 -4.16 12.20
C GLN A 90 -0.37 -4.45 10.71
N VAL A 91 -1.10 -3.61 9.99
CA VAL A 91 -1.15 -3.63 8.51
C VAL A 91 -0.53 -2.36 7.98
N VAL A 92 0.53 -2.50 7.19
CA VAL A 92 1.26 -1.40 6.54
C VAL A 92 0.85 -1.36 5.07
N ILE A 93 0.34 -0.23 4.60
CA ILE A 93 -0.32 -0.10 3.30
C ILE A 93 0.38 0.95 2.44
N TYR A 94 0.82 0.54 1.25
CA TYR A 94 1.25 1.44 0.19
C TYR A 94 0.33 1.27 -1.03
N SER A 95 -0.46 2.28 -1.37
CA SER A 95 -1.31 2.32 -2.54
C SER A 95 -1.56 3.77 -2.98
N GLY A 96 -2.27 3.97 -4.08
CA GLY A 96 -2.71 5.27 -4.56
C GLY A 96 -1.99 5.76 -5.81
N ASP A 97 -0.78 5.30 -6.10
CA ASP A 97 -0.05 5.74 -7.28
C ASP A 97 -0.63 5.16 -8.59
N ASN A 98 -1.16 3.95 -8.58
CA ASN A 98 -1.89 3.36 -9.69
C ASN A 98 -3.34 3.86 -9.72
N ASP A 99 -3.97 3.95 -8.56
CA ASP A 99 -5.35 4.42 -8.39
C ASP A 99 -5.56 5.80 -9.02
N LEU A 100 -4.64 6.72 -8.76
CA LEU A 100 -4.77 8.13 -9.13
C LEU A 100 -4.14 8.50 -10.48
N ASN A 101 -3.31 7.64 -11.06
CA ASN A 101 -2.64 7.88 -12.34
C ASN A 101 -3.32 7.14 -13.50
N ASP A 102 -3.58 5.86 -13.34
CA ASP A 102 -3.99 4.97 -14.43
C ASP A 102 -5.52 4.94 -14.62
N THR A 103 -6.27 5.66 -13.79
CA THR A 103 -7.73 5.75 -13.84
C THR A 103 -8.24 7.19 -13.70
N PRO A 104 -9.51 7.46 -14.01
CA PRO A 104 -10.14 8.76 -13.74
C PRO A 104 -10.41 9.01 -12.24
N THR A 105 -9.99 8.10 -11.35
CA THR A 105 -10.21 8.18 -9.92
C THR A 105 -9.77 9.54 -9.34
N THR A 106 -10.64 10.15 -8.57
CA THR A 106 -10.34 11.38 -7.84
C THR A 106 -9.70 11.06 -6.49
N PRO A 107 -8.99 12.02 -5.85
CA PRO A 107 -8.48 11.84 -4.48
C PRO A 107 -9.58 11.52 -3.46
N GLU A 108 -10.78 12.04 -3.65
CA GLU A 108 -11.94 11.78 -2.79
C GLU A 108 -12.45 10.35 -2.96
N GLN A 109 -12.52 9.83 -4.18
CA GLN A 109 -12.88 8.42 -4.44
C GLN A 109 -11.82 7.45 -3.87
N TYR A 110 -10.53 7.76 -4.05
CA TYR A 110 -9.47 7.00 -3.41
C TYR A 110 -9.60 6.99 -1.87
N MET A 111 -10.03 8.11 -1.29
CA MET A 111 -10.27 8.21 0.16
C MET A 111 -11.43 7.30 0.62
N GLU A 112 -12.45 7.07 -0.22
CA GLU A 112 -13.52 6.09 0.07
C GLU A 112 -12.96 4.68 0.21
N ASP A 113 -12.02 4.29 -0.67
CA ASP A 113 -11.32 3.01 -0.56
C ASP A 113 -10.44 2.93 0.70
N VAL A 114 -9.75 4.01 1.06
CA VAL A 114 -8.99 4.08 2.33
C VAL A 114 -9.88 3.86 3.54
N ILE A 115 -11.06 4.49 3.57
CA ILE A 115 -12.04 4.31 4.64
C ILE A 115 -12.58 2.86 4.65
N CYS A 116 -12.87 2.30 3.48
CA CYS A 116 -13.35 0.93 3.34
C CYS A 116 -12.32 -0.07 3.87
N MET A 117 -11.06 0.02 3.43
CA MET A 117 -9.97 -0.84 3.88
C MET A 117 -9.75 -0.72 5.40
N THR A 118 -9.76 0.50 5.92
CA THR A 118 -9.64 0.76 7.36
C THR A 118 -10.73 0.06 8.16
N ARG A 119 -11.98 0.18 7.70
CA ARG A 119 -13.13 -0.45 8.37
C ARG A 119 -13.06 -1.98 8.30
N LEU A 120 -12.64 -2.55 7.17
CA LEU A 120 -12.44 -3.99 7.04
C LEU A 120 -11.40 -4.51 8.02
N ILE A 121 -10.23 -3.86 8.09
CA ILE A 121 -9.18 -4.26 9.02
C ILE A 121 -9.68 -4.15 10.47
N HIS A 122 -10.26 -3.01 10.84
CA HIS A 122 -10.73 -2.78 12.21
C HIS A 122 -11.89 -3.72 12.62
N TYR A 123 -12.77 -4.07 11.67
CA TYR A 123 -13.87 -5.03 11.92
C TYR A 123 -13.32 -6.44 12.20
N HIS A 124 -12.37 -6.92 11.41
CA HIS A 124 -11.80 -8.26 11.56
C HIS A 124 -10.73 -8.33 12.65
N PHE A 125 -9.98 -7.26 12.86
CA PHE A 125 -8.83 -7.18 13.77
C PHE A 125 -8.89 -5.87 14.58
N PRO A 126 -9.80 -5.76 15.56
CA PRO A 126 -10.04 -4.48 16.26
C PRO A 126 -8.86 -3.97 17.08
N GLN A 127 -7.88 -4.83 17.36
CA GLN A 127 -6.64 -4.45 18.06
C GLN A 127 -5.46 -4.15 17.10
N ALA A 128 -5.63 -4.40 15.79
CA ALA A 128 -4.57 -4.15 14.84
C ALA A 128 -4.37 -2.65 14.61
N LYS A 129 -3.11 -2.23 14.57
CA LYS A 129 -2.74 -0.89 14.08
C LYS A 129 -2.74 -0.87 12.55
N ILE A 130 -3.02 0.27 11.98
CA ILE A 130 -3.01 0.48 10.53
C ILE A 130 -2.02 1.60 10.23
N MET A 131 -1.14 1.39 9.29
CA MET A 131 -0.20 2.42 8.83
C MET A 131 -0.40 2.64 7.34
N PHE A 132 -0.82 3.84 6.95
CA PHE A 132 -0.77 4.28 5.57
C PHE A 132 0.51 5.06 5.31
N THR A 133 1.19 4.75 4.22
CA THR A 133 2.25 5.65 3.71
C THR A 133 1.66 6.64 2.71
N SER A 134 2.30 7.78 2.53
CA SER A 134 1.95 8.65 1.41
C SER A 134 2.17 7.95 0.08
N VAL A 135 1.39 8.30 -0.93
CA VAL A 135 1.75 8.06 -2.32
C VAL A 135 3.08 8.75 -2.58
N LYS A 136 4.08 8.02 -3.08
CA LYS A 136 5.39 8.61 -3.40
C LYS A 136 5.35 9.38 -4.72
N PRO A 137 6.21 10.36 -4.93
CA PRO A 137 6.40 10.96 -6.25
C PRO A 137 7.14 9.98 -7.16
N CYS A 138 7.04 10.18 -8.47
CA CYS A 138 7.96 9.56 -9.43
C CYS A 138 8.07 10.41 -10.70
N PRO A 139 9.22 10.38 -11.40
CA PRO A 139 9.47 11.23 -12.56
C PRO A 139 8.47 11.02 -13.70
N ALA A 140 8.06 9.78 -13.95
CA ALA A 140 7.13 9.45 -15.05
C ALA A 140 5.69 9.95 -14.83
N ARG A 141 5.32 10.31 -13.58
CA ARG A 141 3.94 10.66 -13.21
C ARG A 141 3.81 12.06 -12.60
N THR A 142 4.67 12.99 -12.98
CA THR A 142 4.67 14.38 -12.46
C THR A 142 3.35 15.10 -12.71
N HIS A 143 2.64 14.76 -13.79
CA HIS A 143 1.30 15.28 -14.11
C HIS A 143 0.25 14.92 -13.06
N SER A 144 0.44 13.84 -12.30
CA SER A 144 -0.47 13.38 -11.25
C SER A 144 -0.12 13.93 -9.85
N PHE A 145 0.95 14.68 -9.69
CA PHE A 145 1.41 15.17 -8.38
C PHE A 145 0.36 15.99 -7.63
N LYS A 146 -0.47 16.77 -8.32
CA LYS A 146 -1.56 17.49 -7.68
C LYS A 146 -2.58 16.56 -7.04
N LYS A 147 -2.95 15.45 -7.74
CA LYS A 147 -3.84 14.43 -7.21
C LYS A 147 -3.19 13.69 -6.03
N TYR A 148 -1.92 13.31 -6.16
CA TYR A 148 -1.18 12.60 -5.11
C TYR A 148 -1.08 13.42 -3.82
N LYS A 149 -0.69 14.70 -3.93
CA LYS A 149 -0.61 15.61 -2.76
C LYS A 149 -1.97 15.76 -2.08
N LYS A 150 -3.04 15.91 -2.86
CA LYS A 150 -4.40 16.02 -2.30
C LYS A 150 -4.83 14.74 -1.60
N ALA A 151 -4.59 13.57 -2.19
CA ALA A 151 -4.88 12.28 -1.56
C ALA A 151 -4.06 12.09 -0.27
N ASN A 152 -2.77 12.41 -0.31
CA ASN A 152 -1.89 12.36 0.86
C ASN A 152 -2.41 13.23 2.02
N GLN A 153 -2.90 14.45 1.73
CA GLN A 153 -3.51 15.34 2.73
C GLN A 153 -4.80 14.74 3.31
N LEU A 154 -5.65 14.14 2.46
CA LEU A 154 -6.90 13.52 2.91
C LEU A 154 -6.62 12.33 3.83
N VAL A 155 -5.70 11.45 3.44
CA VAL A 155 -5.32 10.26 4.24
C VAL A 155 -4.68 10.69 5.57
N ALA A 156 -3.75 11.65 5.54
CA ALA A 156 -3.14 12.18 6.77
C ALA A 156 -4.17 12.78 7.72
N GLY A 157 -5.10 13.60 7.19
CA GLY A 157 -6.17 14.19 7.99
C GLY A 157 -7.21 13.18 8.50
N TYR A 158 -7.37 12.05 7.82
CA TYR A 158 -8.19 10.94 8.30
C TYR A 158 -7.48 10.17 9.41
N ALA A 159 -6.24 9.79 9.20
CA ALA A 159 -5.44 9.06 10.18
C ALA A 159 -5.35 9.79 11.52
N ALA A 160 -5.20 11.11 11.49
CA ALA A 160 -5.12 11.94 12.71
C ALA A 160 -6.38 11.91 13.60
N LYS A 161 -7.49 11.33 13.12
CA LYS A 161 -8.74 11.21 13.89
C LYS A 161 -8.81 9.93 14.73
N TYR A 162 -7.89 8.99 14.54
CA TYR A 162 -7.93 7.66 15.14
C TYR A 162 -6.57 7.29 15.70
N ASP A 163 -6.52 6.80 16.92
CA ASP A 163 -5.30 6.39 17.62
C ASP A 163 -4.71 5.06 17.12
N TYR A 164 -5.49 4.29 16.36
CA TYR A 164 -5.06 3.03 15.74
C TYR A 164 -4.61 3.18 14.29
N ILE A 165 -4.60 4.41 13.74
CA ILE A 165 -4.15 4.68 12.37
C ILE A 165 -2.96 5.61 12.38
N ASP A 166 -1.86 5.17 11.81
CA ASP A 166 -0.68 5.97 11.55
C ASP A 166 -0.63 6.42 10.08
N TYR A 167 -0.08 7.59 9.85
CA TYR A 167 0.30 8.06 8.54
C TYR A 167 1.80 8.36 8.50
N VAL A 168 2.50 7.84 7.48
CA VAL A 168 3.92 8.08 7.27
C VAL A 168 4.15 8.80 5.95
N ASN A 169 4.68 10.01 6.04
CA ASN A 169 5.05 10.78 4.87
C ASN A 169 6.38 10.29 4.29
N ILE A 170 6.32 9.55 3.18
CA ILE A 170 7.49 9.17 2.39
C ILE A 170 7.67 10.05 1.15
N TRP A 171 6.76 10.99 0.89
CA TRP A 171 6.84 11.90 -0.25
C TRP A 171 8.10 12.75 -0.24
N ASP A 172 8.41 13.35 0.91
CA ASP A 172 9.51 14.31 1.04
C ASP A 172 10.88 13.65 0.94
N CYS A 173 10.98 12.33 1.17
CA CYS A 173 12.23 11.57 1.06
C CYS A 173 12.85 11.63 -0.35
N PHE A 174 12.07 11.97 -1.37
CA PHE A 174 12.49 11.95 -2.78
C PHE A 174 12.87 13.31 -3.34
N PHE A 175 12.91 14.35 -2.50
CA PHE A 175 13.27 15.70 -2.94
C PHE A 175 14.53 16.20 -2.23
N ASP A 176 15.33 16.95 -2.97
CA ASP A 176 16.47 17.66 -2.41
C ASP A 176 16.02 18.90 -1.61
N LYS A 177 17.01 19.57 -0.96
CA LYS A 177 16.75 20.78 -0.16
C LYS A 177 16.19 21.97 -0.98
N LYS A 178 16.26 21.89 -2.31
CA LYS A 178 15.71 22.89 -3.24
C LYS A 178 14.32 22.50 -3.76
N GLY A 179 13.78 21.37 -3.31
CA GLY A 179 12.48 20.84 -3.75
C GLY A 179 12.52 20.18 -5.14
N LYS A 180 13.70 19.83 -5.65
CA LYS A 180 13.85 19.10 -6.91
C LYS A 180 13.83 17.59 -6.64
N LEU A 181 13.09 16.84 -7.48
CA LEU A 181 13.04 15.39 -7.42
C LEU A 181 14.42 14.79 -7.70
N ILE A 182 14.87 13.88 -6.85
CA ILE A 182 16.19 13.24 -6.97
C ILE A 182 16.06 12.04 -7.90
N GLN A 183 16.50 12.22 -9.14
CA GLN A 183 16.35 11.25 -10.22
C GLN A 183 17.03 9.91 -9.92
N GLU A 184 18.19 9.93 -9.25
CA GLU A 184 19.01 8.79 -8.92
C GLU A 184 18.35 7.80 -7.94
N TYR A 185 17.25 8.21 -7.30
CA TYR A 185 16.48 7.34 -6.42
C TYR A 185 15.51 6.44 -7.18
N PHE A 186 15.38 6.62 -8.50
CA PHE A 186 14.47 5.88 -9.35
C PHE A 186 15.22 4.98 -10.34
N THR A 187 14.58 3.87 -10.70
CA THR A 187 15.06 2.98 -11.76
C THR A 187 14.86 3.61 -13.15
N GLU A 188 15.37 2.98 -14.19
CA GLU A 188 15.27 3.47 -15.59
C GLU A 188 13.84 3.71 -16.06
N ASP A 189 12.85 3.00 -15.49
CA ASP A 189 11.45 3.20 -15.81
C ASP A 189 10.85 4.49 -15.23
N ASN A 190 11.59 5.22 -14.39
CA ASN A 190 11.17 6.47 -13.76
C ASN A 190 9.90 6.37 -12.89
N ILE A 191 9.52 5.15 -12.52
CA ILE A 191 8.36 4.86 -11.65
C ILE A 191 8.81 4.22 -10.35
N HIS A 192 9.64 3.17 -10.44
CA HIS A 192 10.06 2.40 -9.29
C HIS A 192 11.35 2.97 -8.69
N ILE A 193 11.52 2.74 -7.39
CA ILE A 193 12.71 3.18 -6.67
C ILE A 193 13.82 2.14 -6.75
N THR A 194 15.06 2.61 -6.69
CA THR A 194 16.23 1.73 -6.65
C THR A 194 16.28 0.95 -5.34
N LYS A 195 17.02 -0.17 -5.32
CA LYS A 195 17.18 -0.99 -4.13
C LYS A 195 17.70 -0.18 -2.94
N ASP A 196 18.66 0.71 -3.17
CA ASP A 196 19.24 1.55 -2.10
C ASP A 196 18.27 2.58 -1.56
N SER A 197 17.27 3.00 -2.34
CA SER A 197 16.28 3.99 -1.93
C SER A 197 15.24 3.44 -0.93
N TYR A 198 15.12 2.12 -0.79
CA TYR A 198 14.24 1.53 0.23
C TYR A 198 14.67 1.86 1.66
N ARG A 199 15.94 2.22 1.88
CA ARG A 199 16.41 2.73 3.19
C ARG A 199 15.58 3.91 3.69
N PHE A 200 15.17 4.82 2.80
CA PHE A 200 14.36 5.99 3.17
C PHE A 200 12.96 5.59 3.65
N LEU A 201 12.35 4.59 3.01
CA LEU A 201 11.07 4.05 3.46
C LEU A 201 11.23 3.37 4.83
N LYS A 202 12.29 2.58 5.00
CA LYS A 202 12.61 1.94 6.28
C LYS A 202 12.78 3.00 7.38
N GLU A 203 13.61 4.00 7.15
CA GLU A 203 13.87 5.07 8.14
C GLU A 203 12.60 5.83 8.51
N ALA A 204 11.75 6.19 7.51
CA ALA A 204 10.51 6.91 7.75
C ALA A 204 9.48 6.10 8.56
N MET A 205 9.47 4.78 8.44
CA MET A 205 8.48 3.91 9.07
C MET A 205 8.94 3.28 10.38
N TYR A 206 10.25 3.22 10.65
CA TYR A 206 10.84 2.36 11.68
C TYR A 206 10.22 2.54 13.06
N ASP A 207 10.10 3.78 13.52
CA ASP A 207 9.58 4.10 14.86
C ASP A 207 8.07 3.84 15.01
N LYS A 208 7.38 3.63 13.89
CA LYS A 208 5.94 3.35 13.85
C LYS A 208 5.61 1.89 13.57
N ILE A 209 6.60 1.08 13.23
CA ILE A 209 6.44 -0.38 13.22
C ILE A 209 6.26 -0.83 14.66
N LEU A 210 5.21 -1.60 14.93
CA LEU A 210 4.90 -2.07 16.27
C LEU A 210 6.08 -2.82 16.85
N GLN A 211 6.66 -2.23 17.89
CA GLN A 211 7.59 -2.91 18.76
C GLN A 211 6.83 -4.01 19.53
N LYS A 212 7.53 -5.11 19.82
CA LYS A 212 7.00 -6.28 20.54
C LYS A 212 6.30 -5.93 21.82
#